data_0006cfed682510bf398b2c54b8f67b2b
#
_entry.id   0006cfed682510bf398b2c54b8f67b2b
#
_cell.length_a   1.000
_cell.length_b   1.000
_cell.length_c   1.000
_cell.angle_alpha   90.00
_cell.angle_beta   90.00
_cell.angle_gamma   90.00
#
_symmetry.space_group_name_H-M   'P 1'
#
loop_
_entity.id
_entity.type
_entity.pdbx_description
1 polymer ?
#
loop_
_entity_poly.entity_id
_entity_poly.type
_entity_poly.pdbx_seq_one_letter_code
_entity_poly.pdbx_strand_id
1 'polypeptide(L)'
;MLVEKSVASVPVLVSDASLEEVREHFSHDRFVSGALGAQILEAAAGHAVCAFDLEERHLNEKGGVMGGAIFSLGDFAIVVAATVGAPDTVSVAFNVNFMSAPKGGRLIATADEDKRGRTLGFYNCLIEDDLGTPVARMTGTVMHVGGR
;
A
#
# COMPACT_ATOMS: atom_id res chain seq x y z
N MET A 1 13.25 16.61 -14.36
CA MET A 1 14.25 15.62 -14.80
C MET A 1 14.31 14.51 -13.75
N LEU A 2 13.72 13.38 -14.07
CA LEU A 2 13.86 12.20 -13.23
C LEU A 2 15.27 11.67 -13.40
N VAL A 3 15.99 11.61 -12.30
CA VAL A 3 17.36 11.06 -12.29
C VAL A 3 17.24 9.57 -12.58
N GLU A 4 17.77 9.13 -13.73
CA GLU A 4 18.11 7.73 -13.92
C GLU A 4 19.20 7.36 -12.89
N LYS A 5 18.78 7.08 -11.68
CA LYS A 5 19.60 6.25 -10.81
C LYS A 5 19.33 4.82 -11.23
N SER A 6 20.37 4.12 -11.65
CA SER A 6 20.40 2.67 -11.70
C SER A 6 19.69 2.17 -10.43
N VAL A 7 18.47 1.69 -10.60
CA VAL A 7 17.78 1.00 -9.52
C VAL A 7 18.55 -0.29 -9.34
N ALA A 8 19.35 -0.37 -8.28
CA ALA A 8 19.95 -1.63 -7.89
C ALA A 8 18.80 -2.64 -7.80
N SER A 9 18.97 -3.83 -8.37
CA SER A 9 17.94 -4.87 -8.32
C SER A 9 17.61 -5.15 -6.86
N VAL A 10 16.40 -4.78 -6.46
CA VAL A 10 15.91 -5.09 -5.11
C VAL A 10 15.66 -6.59 -5.06
N PRO A 11 16.20 -7.31 -4.07
CA PRO A 11 15.97 -8.75 -3.95
C PRO A 11 14.48 -9.07 -3.88
N VAL A 12 14.05 -10.14 -4.56
CA VAL A 12 12.68 -10.63 -4.48
C VAL A 12 12.39 -11.10 -3.05
N LEU A 13 11.28 -10.65 -2.47
CA LEU A 13 10.81 -11.12 -1.18
C LEU A 13 10.28 -12.56 -1.33
N VAL A 14 10.82 -13.47 -0.54
CA VAL A 14 10.35 -14.85 -0.48
C VAL A 14 8.97 -14.95 0.17
N SER A 15 8.24 -16.04 -0.09
CA SER A 15 6.86 -16.20 0.40
C SER A 15 6.74 -16.32 1.92
N ASP A 16 7.81 -16.72 2.60
CA ASP A 16 7.90 -16.82 4.06
C ASP A 16 8.74 -15.70 4.69
N ALA A 17 8.94 -14.59 3.96
CA ALA A 17 9.64 -13.42 4.48
C ALA A 17 9.01 -12.94 5.79
N SER A 18 9.86 -12.66 6.77
CA SER A 18 9.43 -12.07 8.04
C SER A 18 8.92 -10.62 7.83
N LEU A 19 8.10 -10.16 8.76
CA LEU A 19 7.63 -8.78 8.74
C LEU A 19 8.79 -7.77 8.70
N GLU A 20 9.90 -8.06 9.38
CA GLU A 20 11.08 -7.21 9.41
C GLU A 20 11.78 -7.14 8.04
N GLU A 21 11.89 -8.27 7.34
CA GLU A 21 12.43 -8.31 5.97
C GLU A 21 11.55 -7.54 4.99
N VAL A 22 10.23 -7.62 5.14
CA VAL A 22 9.29 -6.83 4.33
C VAL A 22 9.45 -5.33 4.63
N ARG A 23 9.53 -4.94 5.88
CA ARG A 23 9.75 -3.54 6.29
C ARG A 23 11.07 -2.99 5.74
N GLU A 24 12.14 -3.77 5.81
CA GLU A 24 13.44 -3.37 5.25
C GLU A 24 13.36 -3.18 3.73
N HIS A 25 12.69 -4.09 3.02
CA HIS A 25 12.50 -3.99 1.57
C HIS A 25 11.85 -2.66 1.16
N PHE A 26 10.84 -2.21 1.90
CA PHE A 26 10.11 -0.97 1.63
C PHE A 26 10.67 0.26 2.34
N SER A 27 11.74 0.14 3.14
CA SER A 27 12.31 1.25 3.94
C SER A 27 12.81 2.42 3.10
N HIS A 28 13.13 2.19 1.84
CA HIS A 28 13.63 3.20 0.91
C HIS A 28 12.53 3.96 0.16
N ASP A 29 11.27 3.63 0.37
CA ASP A 29 10.14 4.39 -0.16
C ASP A 29 10.00 5.71 0.60
N ARG A 30 10.49 6.78 -0.02
CA ARG A 30 10.55 8.09 0.62
C ARG A 30 9.19 8.75 0.76
N PHE A 31 8.27 8.46 -0.15
CA PHE A 31 6.93 9.07 -0.11
C PHE A 31 6.07 8.40 0.95
N VAL A 32 5.91 7.09 0.87
CA VAL A 32 4.99 6.37 1.76
C VAL A 32 5.54 6.28 3.18
N SER A 33 6.81 5.92 3.34
CA SER A 33 7.43 5.82 4.67
C SER A 33 7.78 7.18 5.25
N GLY A 34 8.23 8.12 4.41
CA GLY A 34 8.66 9.45 4.84
C GLY A 34 7.52 10.47 4.88
N ALA A 35 7.00 10.89 3.72
CA ALA A 35 6.02 11.96 3.65
C ALA A 35 4.65 11.56 4.21
N LEU A 36 4.19 10.35 3.93
CA LEU A 36 2.91 9.83 4.46
C LEU A 36 3.05 9.32 5.89
N GLY A 37 4.20 8.75 6.24
CA GLY A 37 4.44 8.15 7.56
C GLY A 37 3.79 6.79 7.74
N ALA A 38 3.58 6.06 6.64
CA ALA A 38 2.95 4.75 6.69
C ALA A 38 3.88 3.67 7.26
N GLN A 39 3.28 2.77 8.00
CA GLN A 39 3.92 1.61 8.62
C GLN A 39 3.27 0.33 8.11
N ILE A 40 4.06 -0.73 7.95
CA ILE A 40 3.57 -2.07 7.66
C ILE A 40 3.34 -2.78 8.99
N LEU A 41 2.09 -3.15 9.28
CA LEU A 41 1.70 -3.84 10.51
C LEU A 41 1.68 -5.35 10.33
N GLU A 42 1.21 -5.82 9.16
CA GLU A 42 1.16 -7.23 8.78
C GLU A 42 1.53 -7.36 7.31
N ALA A 43 2.22 -8.42 6.95
CA ALA A 43 2.53 -8.74 5.56
C ALA A 43 2.70 -10.25 5.37
N ALA A 44 2.06 -10.76 4.33
CA ALA A 44 2.18 -12.12 3.84
C ALA A 44 1.89 -12.13 2.34
N ALA A 45 2.14 -13.24 1.67
CA ALA A 45 1.77 -13.38 0.27
C ALA A 45 0.25 -13.21 0.10
N GLY A 46 -0.15 -12.18 -0.63
CA GLY A 46 -1.57 -11.86 -0.88
C GLY A 46 -2.29 -11.14 0.27
N HIS A 47 -1.59 -10.73 1.32
CA HIS A 47 -2.19 -10.01 2.45
C HIS A 47 -1.26 -8.96 3.03
N ALA A 48 -1.78 -7.77 3.33
CA ALA A 48 -1.04 -6.76 4.07
C ALA A 48 -1.97 -5.85 4.87
N VAL A 49 -1.46 -5.38 6.00
CA VAL A 49 -2.09 -4.31 6.79
C VAL A 49 -1.07 -3.20 6.96
N CYS A 50 -1.43 -2.00 6.52
CA CYS A 50 -0.61 -0.79 6.63
C CYS A 50 -1.41 0.31 7.30
N ALA A 51 -0.73 1.21 7.98
CA ALA A 51 -1.40 2.28 8.72
C ALA A 51 -0.52 3.54 8.79
N PHE A 52 -1.15 4.70 8.95
CA PHE A 52 -0.48 5.91 9.39
C PHE A 52 -1.34 6.70 10.39
N ASP A 53 -0.68 7.42 11.28
CA ASP A 53 -1.35 8.34 12.19
C ASP A 53 -1.69 9.64 11.46
N LEU A 54 -2.93 10.12 11.65
CA LEU A 54 -3.38 11.36 11.03
C LEU A 54 -2.67 12.56 11.65
N GLU A 55 -2.10 13.38 10.79
CA GLU A 55 -1.39 14.60 11.15
C GLU A 55 -1.85 15.75 10.25
N GLU A 56 -1.54 16.98 10.64
CA GLU A 56 -1.89 18.18 9.89
C GLU A 56 -1.43 18.14 8.42
N ARG A 57 -0.26 17.56 8.16
CA ARG A 57 0.28 17.38 6.79
C ARG A 57 -0.59 16.52 5.87
N HIS A 58 -1.52 15.74 6.41
CA HIS A 58 -2.42 14.89 5.64
C HIS A 58 -3.75 15.59 5.28
N LEU A 59 -3.96 16.79 5.77
CA LEU A 59 -5.21 17.50 5.59
C LEU A 59 -5.22 18.35 4.32
N ASN A 60 -6.39 18.49 3.73
CA ASN A 60 -6.64 19.39 2.62
C ASN A 60 -7.01 20.80 3.11
N GLU A 61 -7.30 21.71 2.18
CA GLU A 61 -7.64 23.11 2.47
C GLU A 61 -8.91 23.28 3.33
N LYS A 62 -9.75 22.26 3.40
CA LYS A 62 -10.98 22.25 4.20
C LYS A 62 -10.82 21.62 5.58
N GLY A 63 -9.60 21.15 5.90
CA GLY A 63 -9.31 20.45 7.14
C GLY A 63 -9.75 18.98 7.16
N GLY A 64 -10.18 18.44 6.04
CA GLY A 64 -10.44 17.00 5.88
C GLY A 64 -9.19 16.26 5.40
N VAL A 65 -9.16 14.95 5.58
CA VAL A 65 -8.05 14.14 5.08
C VAL A 65 -8.04 14.18 3.55
N MET A 66 -6.88 14.49 2.97
CA MET A 66 -6.73 14.52 1.52
C MET A 66 -6.94 13.12 0.93
N GLY A 67 -7.77 13.05 -0.13
CA GLY A 67 -8.04 11.79 -0.82
C GLY A 67 -6.79 11.11 -1.34
N GLY A 68 -5.78 11.87 -1.77
CA GLY A 68 -4.49 11.34 -2.19
C GLY A 68 -3.72 10.62 -1.08
N ALA A 69 -3.84 11.06 0.18
CA ALA A 69 -3.25 10.38 1.32
C ALA A 69 -3.94 9.03 1.59
N ILE A 70 -5.26 9.00 1.53
CA ILE A 70 -6.06 7.78 1.67
C ILE A 70 -5.72 6.79 0.55
N PHE A 71 -5.70 7.27 -0.70
CA PHE A 71 -5.33 6.46 -1.87
C PHE A 71 -3.93 5.87 -1.73
N SER A 72 -2.94 6.68 -1.34
CA SER A 72 -1.54 6.24 -1.20
C SER A 72 -1.39 5.12 -0.16
N LEU A 73 -2.15 5.17 0.93
CA LEU A 73 -2.13 4.10 1.93
C LEU A 73 -2.69 2.79 1.34
N GLY A 74 -3.79 2.85 0.62
CA GLY A 74 -4.38 1.67 -0.02
C GLY A 74 -3.51 1.11 -1.14
N ASP A 75 -2.93 1.96 -1.98
CA ASP A 75 -1.96 1.57 -3.01
C ASP A 75 -0.77 0.84 -2.37
N PHE A 76 -0.21 1.40 -1.32
CA PHE A 76 0.92 0.80 -0.60
C PHE A 76 0.56 -0.58 -0.02
N ALA A 77 -0.58 -0.71 0.64
CA ALA A 77 -1.02 -1.99 1.20
C ALA A 77 -1.19 -3.06 0.11
N ILE A 78 -1.77 -2.70 -1.03
CA ILE A 78 -1.91 -3.62 -2.17
C ILE A 78 -0.54 -4.02 -2.72
N VAL A 79 0.39 -3.07 -2.89
CA VAL A 79 1.74 -3.37 -3.38
C VAL A 79 2.51 -4.27 -2.43
N VAL A 80 2.41 -4.03 -1.12
CA VAL A 80 3.02 -4.92 -0.11
C VAL A 80 2.45 -6.33 -0.22
N ALA A 81 1.13 -6.48 -0.27
CA ALA A 81 0.47 -7.79 -0.42
C ALA A 81 0.88 -8.50 -1.71
N ALA A 82 1.07 -7.77 -2.80
CA ALA A 82 1.42 -8.32 -4.10
C ALA A 82 2.91 -8.69 -4.23
N THR A 83 3.78 -8.07 -3.47
CA THR A 83 5.24 -8.22 -3.60
C THR A 83 5.79 -9.39 -2.80
N VAL A 84 5.16 -9.75 -1.67
CA VAL A 84 5.62 -10.90 -0.87
C VAL A 84 5.43 -12.19 -1.66
N GLY A 85 6.53 -12.93 -1.85
CA GLY A 85 6.54 -14.19 -2.58
C GLY A 85 6.34 -14.06 -4.09
N ALA A 86 6.58 -12.89 -4.67
CA ALA A 86 6.42 -12.63 -6.09
C ALA A 86 7.57 -11.79 -6.64
N PRO A 87 7.80 -11.80 -7.96
CA PRO A 87 8.65 -10.81 -8.60
C PRO A 87 8.16 -9.39 -8.35
N ASP A 88 9.00 -8.41 -8.64
CA ASP A 88 8.61 -7.01 -8.57
C ASP A 88 7.27 -6.75 -9.26
N THR A 89 6.51 -5.84 -8.69
CA THR A 89 5.18 -5.49 -9.18
C THR A 89 5.11 -4.01 -9.54
N VAL A 90 4.26 -3.70 -10.50
CA VAL A 90 3.87 -2.33 -10.82
C VAL A 90 2.35 -2.21 -10.79
N SER A 91 1.86 -1.11 -10.27
CA SER A 91 0.44 -0.79 -10.27
C SER A 91 -0.02 -0.47 -11.69
N VAL A 92 -1.12 -1.08 -12.14
CA VAL A 92 -1.64 -0.91 -13.49
C VAL A 92 -2.92 -0.07 -13.48
N ALA A 93 -3.88 -0.44 -12.65
CA ALA A 93 -5.16 0.24 -12.58
C ALA A 93 -5.75 0.10 -11.18
N PHE A 94 -6.05 1.23 -10.57
CA PHE A 94 -6.67 1.26 -9.26
C PHE A 94 -7.94 2.10 -9.31
N ASN A 95 -8.96 1.66 -8.60
CA ASN A 95 -10.19 2.40 -8.37
C ASN A 95 -10.39 2.58 -6.87
N VAL A 96 -10.77 3.78 -6.47
CA VAL A 96 -11.08 4.11 -5.07
C VAL A 96 -12.46 4.73 -4.96
N ASN A 97 -13.24 4.26 -4.00
CA ASN A 97 -14.46 4.90 -3.56
C ASN A 97 -14.22 5.47 -2.16
N PHE A 98 -14.26 6.80 -2.05
CA PHE A 98 -14.23 7.48 -0.77
C PHE A 98 -15.64 7.48 -0.18
N MET A 99 -15.82 6.86 0.97
CA MET A 99 -17.13 6.58 1.53
C MET A 99 -17.50 7.51 2.67
N SER A 100 -16.56 7.81 3.57
CA SER A 100 -16.80 8.72 4.69
C SER A 100 -15.50 9.32 5.23
N ALA A 101 -15.64 10.47 5.90
CA ALA A 101 -14.53 11.05 6.65
C ALA A 101 -14.18 10.17 7.85
N PRO A 102 -12.90 10.03 8.19
CA PRO A 102 -12.49 9.35 9.42
C PRO A 102 -12.99 10.12 10.65
N LYS A 103 -13.28 9.38 11.70
CA LYS A 103 -13.65 9.90 13.03
C LYS A 103 -12.54 9.67 14.05
N GLY A 104 -11.65 8.74 13.77
CA GLY A 104 -10.50 8.42 14.61
C GLY A 104 -9.24 9.20 14.21
N GLY A 105 -8.12 8.80 14.78
CA GLY A 105 -6.82 9.45 14.59
C GLY A 105 -5.80 8.63 13.81
N ARG A 106 -6.17 7.46 13.31
CA ARG A 106 -5.29 6.56 12.55
C ARG A 106 -6.04 5.94 11.40
N LEU A 107 -5.44 5.88 10.22
CA LEU A 107 -5.99 5.14 9.08
C LEU A 107 -5.28 3.81 8.92
N ILE A 108 -6.07 2.77 8.66
CA ILE A 108 -5.61 1.38 8.54
C ILE A 108 -6.15 0.82 7.24
N ALA A 109 -5.25 0.37 6.37
CA ALA A 109 -5.59 -0.28 5.11
C ALA A 109 -5.31 -1.77 5.22
N THR A 110 -6.31 -2.58 4.94
CA THR A 110 -6.21 -4.04 4.86
C THR A 110 -6.41 -4.46 3.42
N ALA A 111 -5.35 -4.98 2.81
CA ALA A 111 -5.35 -5.45 1.43
C ALA A 111 -5.32 -6.97 1.37
N ASP A 112 -6.15 -7.53 0.51
CA ASP A 112 -6.25 -8.97 0.27
C ASP A 112 -6.27 -9.27 -1.22
N GLU A 113 -5.66 -10.40 -1.59
CA GLU A 113 -5.62 -10.87 -2.95
C GLU A 113 -6.94 -11.55 -3.32
N ASP A 114 -7.58 -11.09 -4.40
CA ASP A 114 -8.74 -11.77 -4.99
C ASP A 114 -8.30 -12.89 -5.92
N LYS A 115 -7.23 -12.63 -6.70
CA LYS A 115 -6.68 -13.60 -7.65
C LYS A 115 -5.25 -13.22 -8.03
N ARG A 116 -4.37 -14.20 -8.02
CA ARG A 116 -3.03 -14.10 -8.59
C ARG A 116 -2.95 -14.88 -9.89
N GLY A 117 -2.81 -14.15 -10.99
CA GLY A 117 -2.48 -14.72 -12.29
C GLY A 117 -0.96 -14.77 -12.52
N ARG A 118 -0.56 -15.32 -13.65
CA ARG A 118 0.86 -15.36 -14.04
C ARG A 118 1.47 -13.98 -14.26
N THR A 119 0.71 -13.07 -14.84
CA THR A 119 1.15 -11.73 -15.20
C THR A 119 0.47 -10.66 -14.37
N LEU A 120 -0.82 -10.80 -14.11
CA LEU A 120 -1.63 -9.83 -13.39
C LEU A 120 -2.15 -10.43 -12.07
N GLY A 121 -2.17 -9.58 -11.04
CA GLY A 121 -2.83 -9.85 -9.77
C GLY A 121 -3.96 -8.85 -9.51
N PHE A 122 -5.01 -9.31 -8.86
CA PHE A 122 -6.20 -8.54 -8.54
C PHE A 122 -6.40 -8.52 -7.03
N TYR A 123 -6.62 -7.32 -6.49
CA TYR A 123 -6.64 -7.09 -5.04
C TYR A 123 -7.82 -6.21 -4.65
N ASN A 124 -8.28 -6.37 -3.43
CA ASN A 124 -9.17 -5.44 -2.77
C ASN A 124 -8.50 -4.85 -1.53
N CYS A 125 -8.94 -3.68 -1.13
CA CYS A 125 -8.43 -3.02 0.07
C CYS A 125 -9.55 -2.25 0.75
N LEU A 126 -9.76 -2.49 2.03
CA LEU A 126 -10.61 -1.68 2.88
C LEU A 126 -9.73 -0.74 3.72
N ILE A 127 -10.09 0.54 3.72
CA ILE A 127 -9.43 1.54 4.55
C ILE A 127 -10.43 2.00 5.61
N GLU A 128 -10.07 1.79 6.87
CA GLU A 128 -10.85 2.16 8.04
C GLU A 128 -10.04 3.07 8.95
N ASP A 129 -10.69 3.75 9.86
CA ASP A 129 -9.99 4.37 10.97
C ASP A 129 -9.88 3.43 12.18
N ASP A 130 -9.17 3.84 13.22
CA ASP A 130 -8.98 3.10 14.47
C ASP A 130 -10.24 2.97 15.33
N LEU A 131 -11.34 3.60 14.93
CA LEU A 131 -12.68 3.43 15.52
C LEU A 131 -13.57 2.51 14.69
N GLY A 132 -13.07 1.93 13.60
CA GLY A 132 -13.83 1.05 12.71
C GLY A 132 -14.72 1.79 11.71
N THR A 133 -14.52 3.09 11.50
CA THR A 133 -15.25 3.86 10.49
C THR A 133 -14.74 3.48 9.10
N PRO A 134 -15.57 2.97 8.18
CA PRO A 134 -15.14 2.66 6.83
C PRO A 134 -14.94 3.96 6.03
N VAL A 135 -13.70 4.25 5.68
CA VAL A 135 -13.30 5.52 5.03
C VAL A 135 -13.27 5.39 3.52
N ALA A 136 -12.70 4.33 3.01
CA ALA A 136 -12.61 4.08 1.57
C ALA A 136 -12.49 2.59 1.25
N ARG A 137 -12.88 2.25 0.03
CA ARG A 137 -12.69 0.91 -0.52
C ARG A 137 -11.99 1.02 -1.86
N MET A 138 -10.99 0.17 -2.07
CA MET A 138 -10.21 0.13 -3.30
C MET A 138 -10.24 -1.25 -3.94
N THR A 139 -10.11 -1.25 -5.26
CA THR A 139 -9.71 -2.42 -6.04
C THR A 139 -8.48 -2.05 -6.83
N GLY A 140 -7.55 -2.98 -6.98
CA GLY A 140 -6.30 -2.75 -7.69
C GLY A 140 -5.89 -3.91 -8.57
N THR A 141 -5.37 -3.59 -9.74
CA THR A 141 -4.70 -4.53 -10.62
C THR A 141 -3.22 -4.19 -10.64
N VAL A 142 -2.40 -5.19 -10.37
CA VAL A 142 -0.93 -5.08 -10.45
C VAL A 142 -0.39 -6.01 -11.51
N MET A 143 0.74 -5.67 -12.09
CA MET A 143 1.47 -6.53 -13.02
C MET A 143 2.78 -6.97 -12.37
N HIS A 144 3.06 -8.26 -12.46
CA HIS A 144 4.34 -8.82 -12.05
C HIS A 144 5.37 -8.61 -13.16
N VAL A 145 6.46 -7.90 -12.84
CA VAL A 145 7.56 -7.62 -13.75
C VAL A 145 8.83 -8.31 -13.27
N GLY A 146 9.72 -8.71 -14.19
CA GLY A 146 11.02 -9.31 -13.83
C GLY A 146 11.01 -10.82 -13.59
N GLY A 147 9.92 -11.51 -13.78
CA GLY A 147 9.82 -12.97 -13.73
C GLY A 147 10.07 -13.59 -15.12
N ARG A 148 11.31 -13.59 -15.61
CA ARG A 148 11.72 -14.41 -16.74
C ARG A 148 12.72 -15.46 -16.31
#